data_fefcb8c6d860aa4980aabc196a7d4e3d
#
_entry.id   fefcb8c6d860aa4980aabc196a7d4e3d
#
_cell.length_a   1.000
_cell.length_b   1.000
_cell.length_c   1.000
_cell.angle_alpha   90.00
_cell.angle_beta   90.00
_cell.angle_gamma   90.00
#
_symmetry.space_group_name_H-M   'P 1'
#
loop_
_entity.id
_entity.type
_entity.pdbx_description
1 polymer ?
#
loop_
_entity_poly.entity_id
_entity_poly.type
_entity_poly.pdbx_seq_one_letter_code
_entity_poly.pdbx_strand_id
1 'polypeptide(L)'
;MVQSGDTLVLSLAELLGGKQVDTGVIDRALAELCSAFDFDGGLIYELDQYNHLHLKERCLRKELPLRGSFPIDAVDAAYRSYLAQETFVWLEGGQKNIAAENALLELFAAQSLVVASVVDETLQIYGLLVFVQQSARPVPPAGTQQLLKTVLSMFGRYIGVRVYQNKLTFAKNSLESILDNTGIDIYVNDFHTHDILYANRSMAAPYGGISQFLGRKCWEVLFPGQNGPCAFCPQQKLIDENGEPTKIYSWDYQRPFDGSWFRVFSAAFRWVDGRLAHVVSSADITDNKRNEALVEYLANYDSLTNLPNRRMLVKECERRIDKTQEGGEGYLLFFDIDGFKKINDTFGHEAGDEFLVQLGQFFSGIPLLHDAIYRNGGDEFIAIIDGDKTEANIRNLASFIHRRFAQPWRLKRGEVFCNVSIGVARYPEDGRTAEELLLKADQAMYKVKKAGGKGVLFGYEL
;
A
#
# COMPACT_ATOMS: atom_id res chain seq x y z
N MET A 1 -41.30 50.43 14.60
CA MET A 1 -41.14 50.17 16.05
C MET A 1 -39.76 49.50 16.21
N VAL A 2 -38.81 50.23 16.80
CA VAL A 2 -37.48 49.66 17.10
C VAL A 2 -37.73 48.66 18.23
N GLN A 3 -37.50 47.36 17.95
CA GLN A 3 -37.41 46.35 19.01
C GLN A 3 -36.41 46.89 20.06
N SER A 4 -36.74 46.80 21.34
CA SER A 4 -35.74 47.17 22.36
C SER A 4 -34.48 46.32 22.13
N GLY A 5 -33.29 46.89 22.32
CA GLY A 5 -32.03 46.17 22.08
C GLY A 5 -31.94 44.86 22.81
N ASP A 6 -32.52 44.74 23.99
CA ASP A 6 -32.61 43.51 24.79
C ASP A 6 -33.44 42.43 24.10
N THR A 7 -34.54 42.80 23.42
CA THR A 7 -35.40 41.85 22.70
C THR A 7 -34.65 41.22 21.52
N LEU A 8 -33.84 42.00 20.79
CA LEU A 8 -33.02 41.54 19.68
C LEU A 8 -31.94 40.55 20.17
N VAL A 9 -31.23 40.91 21.24
CA VAL A 9 -30.19 40.05 21.82
C VAL A 9 -30.78 38.72 22.30
N LEU A 10 -31.94 38.71 22.94
CA LEU A 10 -32.62 37.50 23.39
C LEU A 10 -33.06 36.63 22.20
N SER A 11 -33.68 37.22 21.19
CA SER A 11 -34.09 36.49 19.97
C SER A 11 -32.89 35.82 19.27
N LEU A 12 -31.80 36.54 19.11
CA LEU A 12 -30.60 36.01 18.49
C LEU A 12 -29.89 34.98 19.37
N ALA A 13 -29.93 35.14 20.69
CA ALA A 13 -29.39 34.12 21.63
C ALA A 13 -30.16 32.83 21.55
N GLU A 14 -31.49 32.85 21.45
CA GLU A 14 -32.32 31.68 21.26
C GLU A 14 -32.04 31.01 19.90
N LEU A 15 -31.96 31.79 18.81
CA LEU A 15 -31.67 31.30 17.48
C LEU A 15 -30.29 30.62 17.39
N LEU A 16 -29.24 31.29 17.87
CA LEU A 16 -27.84 30.83 17.74
C LEU A 16 -27.41 29.87 18.85
N GLY A 17 -28.17 29.78 19.96
CA GLY A 17 -27.90 28.91 21.11
C GLY A 17 -28.46 27.47 20.98
N GLY A 18 -29.25 27.18 19.96
CA GLY A 18 -29.86 25.88 19.72
C GLY A 18 -28.84 24.74 19.52
N LYS A 19 -29.12 23.56 20.05
CA LYS A 19 -28.23 22.39 19.93
C LYS A 19 -28.19 21.75 18.53
N GLN A 20 -29.14 22.08 17.65
CA GLN A 20 -29.16 21.62 16.26
C GLN A 20 -28.82 22.74 15.29
N VAL A 21 -27.81 22.49 14.46
CA VAL A 21 -27.44 23.38 13.34
C VAL A 21 -28.46 23.19 12.22
N ASP A 22 -29.58 23.91 12.31
CA ASP A 22 -30.54 24.04 11.21
C ASP A 22 -30.02 25.10 10.20
N THR A 23 -29.95 24.73 8.93
CA THR A 23 -29.43 25.60 7.85
C THR A 23 -30.23 26.95 7.74
N GLY A 24 -31.47 26.96 8.20
CA GLY A 24 -32.30 28.20 8.20
C GLY A 24 -32.09 29.14 9.40
N VAL A 25 -31.30 28.72 10.41
CA VAL A 25 -31.12 29.55 11.63
C VAL A 25 -30.30 30.80 11.35
N ILE A 26 -29.22 30.66 10.58
CA ILE A 26 -28.34 31.80 10.25
C ILE A 26 -29.05 32.78 9.33
N ASP A 27 -29.79 32.30 8.33
CA ASP A 27 -30.56 33.17 7.43
C ASP A 27 -31.57 34.04 8.20
N ARG A 28 -32.29 33.45 9.17
CA ARG A 28 -33.23 34.16 10.05
C ARG A 28 -32.50 35.19 10.92
N ALA A 29 -31.39 34.80 11.53
CA ALA A 29 -30.60 35.68 12.37
C ALA A 29 -30.00 36.85 11.58
N LEU A 30 -29.50 36.62 10.37
CA LEU A 30 -29.04 37.67 9.44
C LEU A 30 -30.20 38.59 9.05
N ALA A 31 -31.38 38.05 8.77
CA ALA A 31 -32.55 38.82 8.41
C ALA A 31 -33.01 39.75 9.56
N GLU A 32 -33.01 39.25 10.80
CA GLU A 32 -33.29 40.05 11.98
C GLU A 32 -32.30 41.20 12.16
N LEU A 33 -30.98 40.90 11.99
CA LEU A 33 -29.94 41.94 12.06
C LEU A 33 -30.09 43.00 10.96
N CYS A 34 -30.24 42.56 9.71
CA CYS A 34 -30.44 43.48 8.61
C CYS A 34 -31.69 44.37 8.81
N SER A 35 -32.75 43.79 9.41
CA SER A 35 -33.95 44.54 9.72
C SER A 35 -33.75 45.52 10.89
N ALA A 36 -33.12 45.10 11.99
CA ALA A 36 -32.91 45.87 13.18
C ALA A 36 -32.01 47.10 12.98
N PHE A 37 -30.95 46.92 12.17
CA PHE A 37 -29.98 47.99 11.87
C PHE A 37 -30.18 48.62 10.49
N ASP A 38 -31.22 48.17 9.76
CA ASP A 38 -31.60 48.69 8.45
C ASP A 38 -30.47 48.56 7.41
N PHE A 39 -29.73 47.43 7.42
CA PHE A 39 -28.74 47.10 6.39
C PHE A 39 -29.42 46.60 5.10
N ASP A 40 -28.83 46.93 3.96
CA ASP A 40 -29.31 46.46 2.65
C ASP A 40 -28.97 44.98 2.41
N GLY A 41 -27.93 44.48 3.08
CA GLY A 41 -27.57 43.04 3.07
C GLY A 41 -26.60 42.65 4.15
N GLY A 42 -26.66 41.37 4.55
CA GLY A 42 -25.74 40.73 5.46
C GLY A 42 -25.13 39.46 4.81
N LEU A 43 -23.84 39.33 4.90
CA LEU A 43 -23.05 38.30 4.20
C LEU A 43 -22.12 37.63 5.19
N ILE A 44 -21.99 36.32 5.09
CA ILE A 44 -21.03 35.51 5.85
C ILE A 44 -20.07 34.81 4.87
N TYR A 45 -18.80 35.11 5.02
CA TYR A 45 -17.72 34.44 4.31
C TYR A 45 -16.94 33.54 5.24
N GLU A 46 -16.61 32.32 4.77
CA GLU A 46 -15.75 31.41 5.47
C GLU A 46 -14.46 31.16 4.66
N LEU A 47 -13.33 31.11 5.37
CA LEU A 47 -12.02 30.87 4.79
C LEU A 47 -11.81 29.35 4.54
N ASP A 48 -11.41 29.01 3.33
CA ASP A 48 -11.00 27.64 2.97
C ASP A 48 -9.52 27.39 3.25
N GLN A 49 -9.09 26.16 2.97
CA GLN A 49 -7.69 25.74 3.13
C GLN A 49 -6.71 26.39 2.12
N TYR A 50 -7.20 27.04 1.08
CA TYR A 50 -6.40 27.72 0.04
C TYR A 50 -6.37 29.23 0.23
N ASN A 51 -6.76 29.72 1.42
CA ASN A 51 -6.84 31.15 1.74
C ASN A 51 -7.83 31.92 0.88
N HIS A 52 -8.94 31.29 0.46
CA HIS A 52 -10.05 31.96 -0.19
C HIS A 52 -11.25 32.06 0.74
N LEU A 53 -11.83 33.24 0.80
CA LEU A 53 -13.09 33.51 1.48
C LEU A 53 -14.26 33.23 0.55
N HIS A 54 -15.10 32.28 0.93
CA HIS A 54 -16.27 31.84 0.17
C HIS A 54 -17.55 32.33 0.85
N LEU A 55 -18.46 32.92 0.07
CA LEU A 55 -19.78 33.31 0.56
C LEU A 55 -20.55 32.03 0.92
N LYS A 56 -20.93 31.89 2.18
CA LYS A 56 -21.67 30.76 2.72
C LYS A 56 -23.14 31.07 2.94
N GLU A 57 -23.40 32.23 3.55
CA GLU A 57 -24.76 32.65 3.90
C GLU A 57 -24.98 34.10 3.48
N ARG A 58 -26.21 34.46 3.15
CA ARG A 58 -26.56 35.82 2.78
C ARG A 58 -28.01 36.16 3.11
N CYS A 59 -28.24 37.34 3.55
CA CYS A 59 -29.56 37.97 3.59
C CYS A 59 -29.52 39.27 2.78
N LEU A 60 -30.35 39.39 1.77
CA LEU A 60 -30.41 40.57 0.89
C LEU A 60 -31.79 41.18 0.97
N ARG A 61 -31.84 42.49 1.34
CA ARG A 61 -33.04 43.31 1.32
C ARG A 61 -33.12 44.15 0.04
N LYS A 62 -32.00 44.26 -0.69
CA LYS A 62 -31.86 44.89 -1.99
C LYS A 62 -30.94 44.08 -2.88
N GLU A 63 -31.01 44.24 -4.19
CA GLU A 63 -30.03 43.68 -5.10
C GLU A 63 -28.64 44.26 -4.87
N LEU A 64 -27.66 43.42 -4.59
CA LEU A 64 -26.27 43.77 -4.36
C LEU A 64 -25.37 43.00 -5.32
N PRO A 65 -24.32 43.62 -5.88
CA PRO A 65 -23.33 42.94 -6.68
C PRO A 65 -22.44 42.08 -5.76
N LEU A 66 -22.79 40.78 -5.63
CA LEU A 66 -22.10 39.90 -4.70
C LEU A 66 -20.92 39.18 -5.38
N ARG A 67 -19.83 39.09 -4.66
CA ARG A 67 -18.74 38.20 -4.99
C ARG A 67 -18.93 36.84 -4.26
N GLY A 68 -19.00 35.74 -5.01
CA GLY A 68 -19.14 34.39 -4.46
C GLY A 68 -17.90 33.94 -3.69
N SER A 69 -16.71 34.39 -4.11
CA SER A 69 -15.45 34.15 -3.41
C SER A 69 -14.37 35.15 -3.79
N PHE A 70 -13.40 35.34 -2.91
CA PHE A 70 -12.20 36.16 -3.15
C PHE A 70 -11.05 35.67 -2.25
N PRO A 71 -9.77 35.86 -2.66
CA PRO A 71 -8.63 35.53 -1.81
C PRO A 71 -8.59 36.47 -0.59
N ILE A 72 -8.20 35.94 0.58
CA ILE A 72 -8.07 36.76 1.79
C ILE A 72 -7.02 37.86 1.61
N ASP A 73 -6.05 37.64 0.71
CA ASP A 73 -5.01 38.62 0.37
C ASP A 73 -5.55 39.85 -0.42
N ALA A 74 -6.81 39.78 -0.87
CA ALA A 74 -7.50 41.00 -1.34
C ALA A 74 -7.72 42.01 -0.22
N VAL A 75 -7.62 41.60 1.05
CA VAL A 75 -7.59 42.46 2.23
C VAL A 75 -6.12 42.63 2.64
N ASP A 76 -5.68 43.88 2.73
CA ASP A 76 -4.31 44.22 3.12
C ASP A 76 -3.86 43.52 4.42
N ALA A 77 -2.61 43.06 4.49
CA ALA A 77 -2.12 42.24 5.61
C ALA A 77 -2.13 43.02 6.95
N ALA A 78 -1.77 44.29 6.94
CA ALA A 78 -1.81 45.11 8.15
C ALA A 78 -3.24 45.38 8.60
N TYR A 79 -4.14 45.57 7.64
CA TYR A 79 -5.55 45.76 7.93
C TYR A 79 -6.23 44.46 8.42
N ARG A 80 -5.81 43.29 7.94
CA ARG A 80 -6.23 41.99 8.50
C ARG A 80 -5.87 41.84 9.97
N SER A 81 -4.66 42.27 10.35
CA SER A 81 -4.24 42.27 11.76
C SER A 81 -5.09 43.23 12.60
N TYR A 82 -5.44 44.37 12.07
CA TYR A 82 -6.35 45.32 12.73
C TYR A 82 -7.76 44.72 12.87
N LEU A 83 -8.34 44.19 11.80
CA LEU A 83 -9.65 43.51 11.82
C LEU A 83 -9.71 42.34 12.82
N ALA A 84 -8.60 41.61 12.99
CA ALA A 84 -8.54 40.48 13.91
C ALA A 84 -8.58 40.91 15.39
N GLN A 85 -8.12 42.11 15.70
CA GLN A 85 -8.10 42.67 17.06
C GLN A 85 -9.40 43.44 17.41
N GLU A 86 -10.07 44.00 16.41
CA GLU A 86 -11.32 44.73 16.60
C GLU A 86 -12.53 43.78 16.47
N THR A 87 -13.57 44.00 17.26
CA THR A 87 -14.80 43.21 17.16
C THR A 87 -15.51 43.46 15.84
N PHE A 88 -15.51 44.71 15.37
CA PHE A 88 -15.99 45.11 14.04
C PHE A 88 -15.44 46.47 13.67
N VAL A 89 -15.47 46.78 12.39
CA VAL A 89 -15.11 48.08 11.84
C VAL A 89 -16.30 48.64 11.07
N TRP A 90 -16.62 49.93 11.27
CA TRP A 90 -17.61 50.67 10.51
C TRP A 90 -16.90 51.55 9.51
N LEU A 91 -17.15 51.36 8.22
CA LEU A 91 -16.58 52.16 7.13
C LEU A 91 -17.66 53.02 6.49
N GLU A 92 -17.34 54.29 6.21
CA GLU A 92 -18.24 55.23 5.54
C GLU A 92 -17.55 55.81 4.31
N GLY A 93 -18.21 55.69 3.14
CA GLY A 93 -17.72 56.25 1.89
C GLY A 93 -17.73 57.76 1.92
N GLY A 94 -16.70 58.39 1.31
CA GLY A 94 -16.57 59.84 1.26
C GLY A 94 -15.84 60.49 2.44
N GLN A 95 -15.47 59.71 3.48
CA GLN A 95 -14.55 60.15 4.53
C GLN A 95 -13.09 59.93 4.11
N LYS A 96 -12.12 60.48 4.88
CA LYS A 96 -10.68 60.19 4.68
C LYS A 96 -10.33 58.76 5.17
N ASN A 97 -10.76 57.78 4.40
CA ASN A 97 -10.43 56.38 4.64
C ASN A 97 -8.99 56.08 4.17
N ILE A 98 -8.36 55.12 4.81
CA ILE A 98 -7.09 54.54 4.31
C ILE A 98 -7.36 53.72 3.05
N ALA A 99 -6.30 53.44 2.28
CA ALA A 99 -6.42 52.68 1.01
C ALA A 99 -7.10 51.32 1.17
N ALA A 100 -6.81 50.61 2.26
CA ALA A 100 -7.40 49.31 2.58
C ALA A 100 -8.92 49.36 2.83
N GLU A 101 -9.41 50.42 3.46
CA GLU A 101 -10.84 50.65 3.73
C GLU A 101 -11.59 50.97 2.45
N ASN A 102 -11.02 51.82 1.58
CA ASN A 102 -11.59 52.07 0.26
C ASN A 102 -11.64 50.80 -0.60
N ALA A 103 -10.61 49.97 -0.56
CA ALA A 103 -10.59 48.70 -1.26
C ALA A 103 -11.71 47.74 -0.80
N LEU A 104 -12.05 47.74 0.49
CA LEU A 104 -13.18 46.97 1.01
C LEU A 104 -14.52 47.52 0.55
N LEU A 105 -14.71 48.86 0.59
CA LEU A 105 -15.92 49.51 0.09
C LEU A 105 -16.13 49.18 -1.41
N GLU A 106 -15.08 49.26 -2.21
CA GLU A 106 -15.12 48.86 -3.62
C GLU A 106 -15.40 47.38 -3.82
N LEU A 107 -14.75 46.49 -3.02
CA LEU A 107 -14.92 45.05 -3.08
C LEU A 107 -16.38 44.62 -2.92
N PHE A 108 -17.13 45.32 -2.03
CA PHE A 108 -18.53 45.05 -1.74
C PHE A 108 -19.49 46.05 -2.43
N ALA A 109 -18.98 46.96 -3.25
CA ALA A 109 -19.74 48.00 -3.92
C ALA A 109 -20.66 48.77 -2.95
N ALA A 110 -20.15 49.15 -1.77
CA ALA A 110 -20.87 49.72 -0.66
C ALA A 110 -20.55 51.23 -0.49
N GLN A 111 -21.53 52.01 0.02
CA GLN A 111 -21.30 53.36 0.52
C GLN A 111 -21.04 53.38 2.02
N SER A 112 -21.52 52.40 2.74
CA SER A 112 -21.14 52.14 4.12
C SER A 112 -21.06 50.62 4.33
N LEU A 113 -20.12 50.19 5.17
CA LEU A 113 -19.84 48.77 5.39
C LEU A 113 -19.55 48.51 6.88
N VAL A 114 -20.11 47.45 7.40
CA VAL A 114 -19.68 46.88 8.69
C VAL A 114 -18.98 45.55 8.42
N VAL A 115 -17.74 45.43 8.88
CA VAL A 115 -16.96 44.20 8.77
C VAL A 115 -16.58 43.72 10.15
N ALA A 116 -16.93 42.50 10.48
CA ALA A 116 -16.47 41.79 11.67
C ALA A 116 -15.72 40.52 11.28
N SER A 117 -14.57 40.30 11.89
CA SER A 117 -13.79 39.08 11.67
C SER A 117 -14.21 37.97 12.64
N VAL A 118 -14.20 36.74 12.16
CA VAL A 118 -14.28 35.52 12.98
C VAL A 118 -12.88 35.02 13.15
N VAL A 119 -12.37 35.06 14.37
CA VAL A 119 -10.98 34.70 14.69
C VAL A 119 -10.91 33.60 15.74
N ASP A 120 -9.77 32.88 15.76
CA ASP A 120 -9.42 31.97 16.85
C ASP A 120 -8.66 32.69 17.99
N GLU A 121 -8.21 31.87 18.97
CA GLU A 121 -7.40 32.32 20.10
C GLU A 121 -6.04 32.91 19.68
N THR A 122 -5.57 32.61 18.47
CA THR A 122 -4.31 33.12 17.89
C THR A 122 -4.54 34.36 17.01
N LEU A 123 -5.76 34.89 16.97
CA LEU A 123 -6.19 35.99 16.11
C LEU A 123 -6.10 35.67 14.61
N GLN A 124 -6.11 34.39 14.23
CA GLN A 124 -6.21 33.98 12.83
C GLN A 124 -7.66 34.12 12.35
N ILE A 125 -7.85 34.79 11.22
CA ILE A 125 -9.19 34.97 10.63
C ILE A 125 -9.65 33.68 9.96
N TYR A 126 -10.84 33.20 10.33
CA TYR A 126 -11.53 32.05 9.71
C TYR A 126 -12.74 32.45 8.88
N GLY A 127 -13.19 33.68 9.02
CA GLY A 127 -14.32 34.19 8.27
C GLY A 127 -14.54 35.66 8.48
N LEU A 128 -15.44 36.23 7.69
CA LEU A 128 -15.89 37.59 7.79
C LEU A 128 -17.42 37.66 7.80
N LEU A 129 -17.96 38.50 8.72
CA LEU A 129 -19.31 38.97 8.63
C LEU A 129 -19.27 40.37 8.00
N VAL A 130 -20.06 40.57 6.96
CA VAL A 130 -20.08 41.82 6.23
C VAL A 130 -21.51 42.28 6.10
N PHE A 131 -21.80 43.51 6.57
CA PHE A 131 -23.10 44.14 6.38
C PHE A 131 -22.94 45.35 5.47
N VAL A 132 -23.73 45.32 4.41
CA VAL A 132 -23.59 46.25 3.29
C VAL A 132 -24.72 47.28 3.30
N GLN A 133 -24.36 48.52 3.02
CA GLN A 133 -25.29 49.62 2.85
C GLN A 133 -24.95 50.39 1.57
N GLN A 134 -25.92 50.59 0.69
CA GLN A 134 -25.75 51.33 -0.56
C GLN A 134 -25.87 52.87 -0.40
N SER A 135 -26.25 53.36 0.77
CA SER A 135 -26.25 54.76 1.11
C SER A 135 -25.18 55.09 2.15
N ALA A 136 -24.57 56.27 2.08
CA ALA A 136 -23.64 56.71 3.11
C ALA A 136 -24.39 56.87 4.44
N ARG A 137 -23.88 56.26 5.49
CA ARG A 137 -24.41 56.36 6.84
C ARG A 137 -23.30 56.67 7.82
N PRO A 138 -23.51 57.68 8.68
CA PRO A 138 -22.54 58.01 9.71
C PRO A 138 -22.44 56.88 10.74
N VAL A 139 -21.30 56.81 11.41
CA VAL A 139 -21.06 55.90 12.53
C VAL A 139 -22.18 56.07 13.57
N PRO A 140 -22.86 55.00 13.99
CA PRO A 140 -23.99 55.08 14.90
C PRO A 140 -23.57 55.52 16.31
N PRO A 141 -24.53 56.03 17.13
CA PRO A 141 -24.26 56.37 18.51
C PRO A 141 -23.68 55.22 19.34
N ALA A 142 -22.93 55.56 20.40
CA ALA A 142 -22.22 54.57 21.23
C ALA A 142 -23.09 53.40 21.74
N GLY A 143 -24.36 53.68 22.13
CA GLY A 143 -25.29 52.61 22.55
C GLY A 143 -25.62 51.63 21.45
N THR A 144 -25.79 52.09 20.20
CA THR A 144 -26.02 51.23 19.02
C THR A 144 -24.76 50.47 18.65
N GLN A 145 -23.58 51.08 18.77
CA GLN A 145 -22.31 50.39 18.57
C GLN A 145 -22.12 49.23 19.57
N GLN A 146 -22.45 49.46 20.85
CA GLN A 146 -22.35 48.45 21.89
C GLN A 146 -23.30 47.27 21.63
N LEU A 147 -24.53 47.55 21.21
CA LEU A 147 -25.48 46.50 20.81
C LEU A 147 -24.96 45.70 19.61
N LEU A 148 -24.48 46.38 18.58
CA LEU A 148 -23.90 45.74 17.40
C LEU A 148 -22.70 44.88 17.78
N LYS A 149 -21.81 45.38 18.64
CA LYS A 149 -20.67 44.61 19.18
C LYS A 149 -21.10 43.29 19.84
N THR A 150 -22.11 43.36 20.70
CA THR A 150 -22.64 42.15 21.38
C THR A 150 -23.16 41.12 20.38
N VAL A 151 -23.99 41.58 19.45
CA VAL A 151 -24.61 40.69 18.46
C VAL A 151 -23.58 40.09 17.50
N LEU A 152 -22.65 40.88 16.98
CA LEU A 152 -21.59 40.39 16.11
C LEU A 152 -20.66 39.40 16.81
N SER A 153 -20.38 39.60 18.10
CA SER A 153 -19.64 38.64 18.92
C SER A 153 -20.37 37.30 19.06
N MET A 154 -21.69 37.27 19.17
CA MET A 154 -22.51 36.05 19.20
C MET A 154 -22.42 35.29 17.86
N PHE A 155 -22.55 36.00 16.74
CA PHE A 155 -22.39 35.41 15.41
C PHE A 155 -20.97 34.89 15.22
N GLY A 156 -19.95 35.67 15.57
CA GLY A 156 -18.55 35.26 15.47
C GLY A 156 -18.28 33.94 16.21
N ARG A 157 -18.81 33.84 17.44
CA ARG A 157 -18.70 32.61 18.25
C ARG A 157 -19.41 31.43 17.61
N TYR A 158 -20.63 31.60 17.10
CA TYR A 158 -21.39 30.53 16.44
C TYR A 158 -20.68 30.06 15.18
N ILE A 159 -20.21 30.94 14.31
CA ILE A 159 -19.49 30.64 13.09
C ILE A 159 -18.16 29.94 13.42
N GLY A 160 -17.43 30.47 14.43
CA GLY A 160 -16.16 29.88 14.87
C GLY A 160 -16.30 28.40 15.28
N VAL A 161 -17.32 28.08 16.10
CA VAL A 161 -17.61 26.69 16.50
C VAL A 161 -17.93 25.84 15.28
N ARG A 162 -18.76 26.32 14.34
CA ARG A 162 -19.13 25.61 13.11
C ARG A 162 -17.90 25.33 12.24
N VAL A 163 -17.07 26.32 12.00
CA VAL A 163 -15.86 26.19 11.18
C VAL A 163 -14.89 25.21 11.83
N TYR A 164 -14.72 25.28 13.14
CA TYR A 164 -13.86 24.34 13.86
C TYR A 164 -14.36 22.88 13.77
N GLN A 165 -15.66 22.66 13.95
CA GLN A 165 -16.29 21.34 13.80
C GLN A 165 -16.12 20.80 12.37
N ASN A 166 -16.32 21.64 11.36
CA ASN A 166 -16.12 21.27 9.96
C ASN A 166 -14.66 20.88 9.67
N LYS A 167 -13.69 21.64 10.19
CA LYS A 167 -12.25 21.32 10.06
C LYS A 167 -11.90 20.01 10.73
N LEU A 168 -12.42 19.77 11.93
CA LEU A 168 -12.19 18.51 12.65
C LEU A 168 -12.79 17.31 11.91
N THR A 169 -14.02 17.46 11.41
CA THR A 169 -14.69 16.41 10.61
C THR A 169 -13.94 16.15 9.31
N PHE A 170 -13.50 17.21 8.63
CA PHE A 170 -12.70 17.06 7.41
C PHE A 170 -11.37 16.33 7.68
N ALA A 171 -10.63 16.75 8.72
CA ALA A 171 -9.38 16.11 9.11
C ALA A 171 -9.57 14.62 9.45
N LYS A 172 -10.63 14.32 10.24
CA LYS A 172 -11.00 12.94 10.57
C LYS A 172 -11.29 12.12 9.31
N ASN A 173 -12.19 12.61 8.44
CA ASN A 173 -12.58 11.90 7.22
C ASN A 173 -11.39 11.72 6.26
N SER A 174 -10.48 12.70 6.20
CA SER A 174 -9.27 12.62 5.38
C SER A 174 -8.32 11.52 5.90
N LEU A 175 -8.10 11.47 7.21
CA LEU A 175 -7.29 10.43 7.83
C LEU A 175 -7.90 9.03 7.63
N GLU A 176 -9.21 8.88 7.85
CA GLU A 176 -9.92 7.63 7.60
C GLU A 176 -9.81 7.21 6.12
N SER A 177 -9.99 8.16 5.19
CA SER A 177 -9.85 7.89 3.76
C SER A 177 -8.42 7.47 3.38
N ILE A 178 -7.40 8.09 3.95
CA ILE A 178 -6.00 7.67 3.74
C ILE A 178 -5.81 6.24 4.24
N LEU A 179 -6.19 5.96 5.48
CA LEU A 179 -6.03 4.63 6.08
C LEU A 179 -6.79 3.54 5.31
N ASP A 180 -7.99 3.86 4.78
CA ASP A 180 -8.81 2.93 4.00
C ASP A 180 -8.24 2.63 2.59
N ASN A 181 -7.39 3.53 2.05
CA ASN A 181 -6.84 3.40 0.69
C ASN A 181 -5.33 3.07 0.65
N THR A 182 -4.70 2.79 1.79
CA THR A 182 -3.27 2.40 1.85
C THR A 182 -3.01 0.96 1.41
N GLY A 183 -4.05 0.12 1.29
CA GLY A 183 -3.90 -1.32 1.08
C GLY A 183 -3.35 -2.06 2.31
N ILE A 184 -3.37 -1.42 3.48
CA ILE A 184 -2.92 -1.99 4.75
C ILE A 184 -4.15 -2.21 5.63
N ASP A 185 -4.32 -3.41 6.13
CA ASP A 185 -5.35 -3.73 7.11
C ASP A 185 -4.87 -3.30 8.49
N ILE A 186 -5.66 -2.47 9.18
CA ILE A 186 -5.28 -1.91 10.48
C ILE A 186 -6.41 -2.12 11.48
N TYR A 187 -6.08 -2.65 12.65
CA TYR A 187 -6.96 -2.58 13.81
C TYR A 187 -6.18 -2.26 15.09
N VAL A 188 -6.91 -1.74 16.07
CA VAL A 188 -6.41 -1.45 17.41
C VAL A 188 -7.33 -2.15 18.39
N ASN A 189 -6.77 -2.87 19.35
CA ASN A 189 -7.52 -3.44 20.45
C ASN A 189 -6.96 -2.99 21.80
N ASP A 190 -7.80 -3.03 22.80
CA ASP A 190 -7.40 -2.86 24.21
C ASP A 190 -6.38 -3.96 24.56
N PHE A 191 -5.26 -3.57 25.16
CA PHE A 191 -4.15 -4.48 25.42
C PHE A 191 -4.52 -5.62 26.39
N HIS A 192 -5.38 -5.36 27.37
CA HIS A 192 -5.74 -6.32 28.41
C HIS A 192 -7.03 -7.07 28.10
N THR A 193 -8.04 -6.38 27.58
CA THR A 193 -9.35 -6.98 27.33
C THR A 193 -9.47 -7.58 25.94
N HIS A 194 -8.60 -7.21 25.00
CA HIS A 194 -8.62 -7.60 23.58
C HIS A 194 -9.83 -7.07 22.80
N ASP A 195 -10.62 -6.16 23.36
CA ASP A 195 -11.73 -5.55 22.67
C ASP A 195 -11.22 -4.62 21.57
N ILE A 196 -11.76 -4.76 20.36
CA ILE A 196 -11.37 -3.95 19.22
C ILE A 196 -11.90 -2.52 19.41
N LEU A 197 -10.99 -1.55 19.45
CA LEU A 197 -11.24 -0.12 19.64
C LEU A 197 -11.36 0.64 18.31
N TYR A 198 -10.64 0.17 17.31
CA TYR A 198 -10.59 0.77 15.97
C TYR A 198 -10.28 -0.30 14.94
N ALA A 199 -10.82 -0.12 13.73
CA ALA A 199 -10.38 -0.82 12.53
C ALA A 199 -10.63 0.09 11.32
N ASN A 200 -9.75 0.04 10.32
CA ASN A 200 -10.03 0.67 9.05
C ASN A 200 -10.99 -0.20 8.22
N ARG A 201 -11.56 0.38 7.16
CA ARG A 201 -12.59 -0.29 6.34
C ARG A 201 -12.05 -1.54 5.67
N SER A 202 -10.82 -1.53 5.15
CA SER A 202 -10.21 -2.69 4.49
C SER A 202 -10.11 -3.88 5.43
N MET A 203 -9.68 -3.65 6.68
CA MET A 203 -9.60 -4.68 7.71
C MET A 203 -10.97 -5.27 8.07
N ALA A 204 -11.98 -4.42 8.21
CA ALA A 204 -13.30 -4.85 8.68
C ALA A 204 -14.18 -5.45 7.57
N ALA A 205 -13.96 -5.12 6.30
CA ALA A 205 -14.82 -5.51 5.18
C ALA A 205 -15.02 -7.03 5.05
N PRO A 206 -13.99 -7.89 5.15
CA PRO A 206 -14.15 -9.35 5.06
C PRO A 206 -14.99 -9.96 6.19
N TYR A 207 -15.17 -9.22 7.29
CA TYR A 207 -15.85 -9.70 8.51
C TYR A 207 -17.23 -9.06 8.73
N GLY A 208 -17.83 -8.48 7.69
CA GLY A 208 -19.18 -7.88 7.74
C GLY A 208 -19.19 -6.39 8.08
N GLY A 209 -18.03 -5.72 8.04
CA GLY A 209 -17.89 -4.28 8.24
C GLY A 209 -17.62 -3.85 9.67
N ILE A 210 -17.38 -2.54 9.83
CA ILE A 210 -16.92 -1.94 11.10
C ILE A 210 -17.87 -2.22 12.27
N SER A 211 -19.18 -2.19 12.07
CA SER A 211 -20.18 -2.42 13.11
C SER A 211 -20.16 -3.85 13.70
N GLN A 212 -19.72 -4.83 12.91
CA GLN A 212 -19.56 -6.22 13.35
C GLN A 212 -18.17 -6.49 13.93
N PHE A 213 -17.28 -5.52 13.85
CA PHE A 213 -15.89 -5.65 14.25
C PHE A 213 -15.60 -4.97 15.59
N LEU A 214 -16.07 -3.73 15.77
CA LEU A 214 -15.81 -2.93 16.97
C LEU A 214 -16.44 -3.52 18.23
N GLY A 215 -15.72 -3.41 19.36
CA GLY A 215 -16.17 -3.85 20.69
C GLY A 215 -16.17 -5.36 20.90
N ARG A 216 -15.83 -6.14 19.87
CA ARG A 216 -15.68 -7.60 19.99
C ARG A 216 -14.21 -7.96 20.26
N LYS A 217 -14.01 -9.17 20.75
CA LYS A 217 -12.65 -9.69 20.98
C LYS A 217 -11.94 -9.94 19.64
N CYS A 218 -10.70 -9.47 19.50
CA CYS A 218 -9.95 -9.62 18.24
C CYS A 218 -9.84 -11.10 17.81
N TRP A 219 -9.62 -12.00 18.74
CA TRP A 219 -9.51 -13.43 18.47
C TRP A 219 -10.85 -14.11 18.08
N GLU A 220 -12.00 -13.59 18.54
CA GLU A 220 -13.32 -14.09 18.12
C GLU A 220 -13.63 -13.75 16.66
N VAL A 221 -13.27 -12.52 16.25
CA VAL A 221 -13.58 -12.02 14.91
C VAL A 221 -12.58 -12.58 13.89
N LEU A 222 -11.28 -12.52 14.20
CA LEU A 222 -10.22 -12.86 13.25
C LEU A 222 -9.97 -14.36 13.12
N PHE A 223 -10.27 -15.12 14.18
CA PHE A 223 -9.99 -16.56 14.23
C PHE A 223 -11.23 -17.32 14.74
N PRO A 224 -12.27 -17.48 13.89
CA PRO A 224 -13.50 -18.15 14.27
C PRO A 224 -13.26 -19.53 14.89
N GLY A 225 -13.88 -19.79 16.04
CA GLY A 225 -13.72 -21.04 16.78
C GLY A 225 -12.65 -21.00 17.89
N GLN A 226 -11.94 -19.90 18.06
CA GLN A 226 -11.08 -19.71 19.23
C GLN A 226 -11.90 -19.26 20.47
N ASN A 227 -11.54 -19.78 21.64
CA ASN A 227 -12.20 -19.48 22.91
C ASN A 227 -11.33 -18.60 23.82
N GLY A 228 -10.28 -17.95 23.27
CA GLY A 228 -9.36 -17.10 24.03
C GLY A 228 -8.26 -16.49 23.15
N PRO A 229 -7.36 -15.71 23.76
CA PRO A 229 -6.26 -15.05 23.05
C PRO A 229 -5.41 -16.03 22.25
N CYS A 230 -4.89 -15.59 21.11
CA CYS A 230 -4.08 -16.41 20.22
C CYS A 230 -2.76 -16.81 20.88
N ALA A 231 -2.38 -18.10 20.82
CA ALA A 231 -1.11 -18.60 21.38
C ALA A 231 0.13 -17.93 20.72
N PHE A 232 -0.01 -17.44 19.50
CA PHE A 232 1.04 -16.72 18.75
C PHE A 232 0.98 -15.20 18.90
N CYS A 233 0.08 -14.66 19.77
CA CYS A 233 -0.07 -13.23 19.95
C CYS A 233 1.23 -12.63 20.53
N PRO A 234 1.80 -11.58 19.89
CA PRO A 234 3.08 -11.03 20.32
C PRO A 234 2.97 -10.07 21.51
N GLN A 235 1.79 -9.86 22.11
CA GLN A 235 1.55 -8.84 23.14
C GLN A 235 2.61 -8.82 24.24
N GLN A 236 3.02 -9.99 24.75
CA GLN A 236 4.06 -10.08 25.80
C GLN A 236 5.41 -9.53 25.39
N LYS A 237 5.68 -9.43 24.07
CA LYS A 237 6.91 -8.89 23.51
C LYS A 237 6.83 -7.38 23.24
N LEU A 238 5.65 -6.80 23.37
CA LEU A 238 5.38 -5.39 23.04
C LEU A 238 5.49 -4.45 24.24
N ILE A 239 5.67 -4.98 25.42
CA ILE A 239 5.89 -4.22 26.66
C ILE A 239 7.12 -4.72 27.39
N ASP A 240 7.76 -3.84 28.16
CA ASP A 240 8.86 -4.17 29.05
C ASP A 240 8.37 -4.68 30.42
N GLU A 241 9.30 -4.93 31.33
CA GLU A 241 9.02 -5.39 32.69
C GLU A 241 8.21 -4.37 33.53
N ASN A 242 8.22 -3.10 33.12
CA ASN A 242 7.45 -2.01 33.74
C ASN A 242 6.06 -1.81 33.10
N GLY A 243 5.75 -2.58 32.05
CA GLY A 243 4.50 -2.44 31.27
C GLY A 243 4.52 -1.29 30.25
N GLU A 244 5.69 -0.71 29.96
CA GLU A 244 5.83 0.34 28.97
C GLU A 244 6.05 -0.22 27.55
N PRO A 245 5.53 0.47 26.51
CA PRO A 245 5.67 0.04 25.13
C PRO A 245 7.12 -0.13 24.69
N THR A 246 7.42 -1.23 23.99
CA THR A 246 8.73 -1.54 23.43
C THR A 246 8.78 -1.25 21.92
N LYS A 247 9.68 -1.95 21.21
CA LYS A 247 9.83 -1.84 19.74
C LYS A 247 8.68 -2.53 19.02
N ILE A 248 8.45 -2.10 17.76
CA ILE A 248 7.53 -2.79 16.84
C ILE A 248 8.03 -4.21 16.60
N TYR A 249 7.13 -5.17 16.73
CA TYR A 249 7.37 -6.57 16.41
C TYR A 249 6.74 -6.90 15.05
N SER A 250 7.47 -7.59 14.18
CA SER A 250 6.96 -7.97 12.86
C SER A 250 7.23 -9.43 12.55
N TRP A 251 6.31 -10.06 11.81
CA TRP A 251 6.44 -11.43 11.32
C TRP A 251 5.63 -11.63 10.05
N ASP A 252 5.97 -12.66 9.27
CA ASP A 252 5.17 -13.11 8.16
C ASP A 252 4.18 -14.19 8.66
N TYR A 253 2.92 -14.06 8.27
CA TYR A 253 1.82 -14.96 8.64
C TYR A 253 1.15 -15.50 7.39
N GLN A 254 0.98 -16.81 7.31
CA GLN A 254 0.19 -17.42 6.26
C GLN A 254 -1.21 -17.75 6.78
N ARG A 255 -2.21 -17.20 6.13
CA ARG A 255 -3.61 -17.41 6.48
C ARG A 255 -4.05 -18.83 6.09
N PRO A 256 -4.56 -19.67 7.04
CA PRO A 256 -4.74 -21.09 6.78
C PRO A 256 -5.85 -21.45 5.78
N PHE A 257 -6.90 -20.61 5.66
CA PHE A 257 -8.07 -20.98 4.86
C PHE A 257 -7.91 -20.68 3.35
N ASP A 258 -7.03 -19.79 2.94
CA ASP A 258 -6.80 -19.43 1.54
C ASP A 258 -5.32 -19.39 1.13
N GLY A 259 -4.41 -19.59 2.08
CA GLY A 259 -2.98 -19.62 1.83
C GLY A 259 -2.33 -18.27 1.56
N SER A 260 -3.06 -17.15 1.69
CA SER A 260 -2.51 -15.80 1.51
C SER A 260 -1.47 -15.47 2.57
N TRP A 261 -0.43 -14.73 2.17
CA TRP A 261 0.65 -14.30 3.05
C TRP A 261 0.52 -12.84 3.44
N PHE A 262 0.66 -12.57 4.72
CA PHE A 262 0.62 -11.22 5.28
C PHE A 262 1.90 -10.92 6.05
N ARG A 263 2.46 -9.73 5.85
CA ARG A 263 3.44 -9.17 6.76
C ARG A 263 2.71 -8.36 7.83
N VAL A 264 2.82 -8.82 9.06
CA VAL A 264 2.12 -8.26 10.21
C VAL A 264 3.10 -7.45 11.05
N PHE A 265 2.67 -6.26 11.46
CA PHE A 265 3.38 -5.40 12.39
C PHE A 265 2.50 -5.18 13.63
N SER A 266 3.08 -5.26 14.79
CA SER A 266 2.41 -5.06 16.07
C SER A 266 3.20 -4.13 16.98
N ALA A 267 2.47 -3.22 17.65
CA ALA A 267 3.06 -2.33 18.65
C ALA A 267 2.07 -2.06 19.78
N ALA A 268 2.59 -1.85 20.99
CA ALA A 268 1.83 -1.29 22.09
C ALA A 268 1.98 0.24 22.11
N PHE A 269 0.94 0.95 22.52
CA PHE A 269 0.97 2.41 22.68
C PHE A 269 -0.16 2.88 23.62
N ARG A 270 -0.11 4.14 24.05
CA ARG A 270 -1.18 4.74 24.84
C ARG A 270 -2.27 5.27 23.92
N TRP A 271 -3.50 4.74 24.08
CA TRP A 271 -4.69 5.20 23.37
C TRP A 271 -5.11 6.60 23.84
N VAL A 272 -6.03 7.24 23.10
CA VAL A 272 -6.49 8.61 23.34
C VAL A 272 -7.09 8.84 24.75
N ASP A 273 -7.59 7.80 25.41
CA ASP A 273 -8.11 7.83 26.77
C ASP A 273 -7.09 7.38 27.84
N GLY A 274 -5.81 7.17 27.45
CA GLY A 274 -4.71 6.80 28.33
C GLY A 274 -4.52 5.31 28.56
N ARG A 275 -5.46 4.45 28.17
CA ARG A 275 -5.30 2.99 28.28
C ARG A 275 -4.17 2.47 27.38
N LEU A 276 -3.56 1.37 27.77
CA LEU A 276 -2.64 0.65 26.90
C LEU A 276 -3.42 -0.04 25.78
N ALA A 277 -2.99 0.14 24.55
CA ALA A 277 -3.60 -0.44 23.37
C ALA A 277 -2.55 -1.18 22.52
N HIS A 278 -3.02 -2.11 21.70
CA HIS A 278 -2.24 -2.90 20.77
C HIS A 278 -2.70 -2.58 19.35
N VAL A 279 -1.85 -1.97 18.55
CA VAL A 279 -2.09 -1.78 17.13
C VAL A 279 -1.50 -2.95 16.36
N VAL A 280 -2.27 -3.44 15.42
CA VAL A 280 -1.86 -4.45 14.44
C VAL A 280 -2.12 -3.89 13.05
N SER A 281 -1.10 -3.92 12.22
CA SER A 281 -1.25 -3.65 10.79
C SER A 281 -0.73 -4.81 9.97
N SER A 282 -1.40 -5.14 8.87
CA SER A 282 -1.00 -6.23 7.98
C SER A 282 -1.08 -5.80 6.52
N ALA A 283 -0.06 -6.15 5.76
CA ALA A 283 0.01 -5.95 4.32
C ALA A 283 0.02 -7.32 3.63
N ASP A 284 -0.78 -7.49 2.59
CA ASP A 284 -0.75 -8.69 1.76
C ASP A 284 0.57 -8.73 0.97
N ILE A 285 1.35 -9.80 1.18
CA ILE A 285 2.62 -10.08 0.51
C ILE A 285 2.55 -11.35 -0.32
N THR A 286 1.35 -11.83 -0.64
CA THR A 286 1.13 -13.10 -1.36
C THR A 286 1.85 -13.10 -2.71
N ASP A 287 1.70 -12.04 -3.48
CA ASP A 287 2.36 -11.93 -4.79
C ASP A 287 3.88 -11.82 -4.65
N ASN A 288 4.38 -11.15 -3.61
CA ASN A 288 5.82 -11.10 -3.34
C ASN A 288 6.37 -12.50 -3.05
N LYS A 289 5.67 -13.28 -2.19
CA LYS A 289 6.07 -14.66 -1.88
C LYS A 289 6.00 -15.59 -3.09
N ARG A 290 4.98 -15.44 -3.94
CA ARG A 290 4.88 -16.17 -5.21
C ARG A 290 6.02 -15.81 -6.16
N ASN A 291 6.33 -14.52 -6.27
CA ASN A 291 7.42 -14.05 -7.12
C ASN A 291 8.79 -14.51 -6.58
N GLU A 292 9.02 -14.48 -5.27
CA GLU A 292 10.22 -15.02 -4.64
C GLU A 292 10.38 -16.51 -4.97
N ALA A 293 9.32 -17.30 -4.78
CA ALA A 293 9.32 -18.72 -5.11
C ALA A 293 9.54 -18.98 -6.61
N LEU A 294 8.94 -18.18 -7.48
CA LEU A 294 9.14 -18.27 -8.93
C LEU A 294 10.58 -17.91 -9.33
N VAL A 295 11.14 -16.85 -8.76
CA VAL A 295 12.54 -16.45 -9.01
C VAL A 295 13.50 -17.56 -8.56
N GLU A 296 13.26 -18.13 -7.37
CA GLU A 296 14.06 -19.26 -6.86
C GLU A 296 13.93 -20.48 -7.77
N TYR A 297 12.71 -20.77 -8.22
CA TYR A 297 12.46 -21.86 -9.16
C TYR A 297 13.22 -21.64 -10.49
N LEU A 298 13.05 -20.47 -11.13
CA LEU A 298 13.73 -20.14 -12.40
C LEU A 298 15.27 -20.09 -12.26
N ALA A 299 15.76 -19.73 -11.09
CA ALA A 299 17.20 -19.75 -10.81
C ALA A 299 17.77 -21.17 -10.71
N ASN A 300 16.97 -22.18 -10.39
CA ASN A 300 17.43 -23.53 -10.07
C ASN A 300 16.97 -24.60 -11.07
N TYR A 301 15.93 -24.33 -11.86
CA TYR A 301 15.35 -25.29 -12.81
C TYR A 301 15.35 -24.74 -14.24
N ASP A 302 15.42 -25.64 -15.20
CA ASP A 302 15.27 -25.34 -16.62
C ASP A 302 13.78 -25.19 -16.96
N SER A 303 13.39 -24.05 -17.53
CA SER A 303 11.99 -23.70 -17.77
C SER A 303 11.31 -24.57 -18.85
N LEU A 304 12.07 -25.23 -19.73
CA LEU A 304 11.53 -26.09 -20.77
C LEU A 304 11.29 -27.51 -20.27
N THR A 305 12.30 -28.11 -19.64
CA THR A 305 12.29 -29.54 -19.26
C THR A 305 11.89 -29.80 -17.83
N ASN A 306 11.81 -28.74 -17.01
CA ASN A 306 11.56 -28.84 -15.57
C ASN A 306 12.62 -29.63 -14.77
N LEU A 307 13.77 -29.88 -15.38
CA LEU A 307 14.91 -30.47 -14.69
C LEU A 307 15.71 -29.40 -13.94
N PRO A 308 16.45 -29.77 -12.90
CA PRO A 308 17.43 -28.87 -12.32
C PRO A 308 18.42 -28.39 -13.39
N ASN A 309 18.76 -27.13 -13.35
CA ASN A 309 19.60 -26.47 -14.36
C ASN A 309 21.10 -26.60 -14.03
N ARG A 310 21.96 -26.00 -14.87
CA ARG A 310 23.42 -25.99 -14.69
C ARG A 310 23.85 -25.45 -13.32
N ARG A 311 23.16 -24.45 -12.76
CA ARG A 311 23.49 -23.90 -11.44
C ARG A 311 23.32 -24.95 -10.33
N MET A 312 22.21 -25.68 -10.36
CA MET A 312 21.94 -26.78 -9.41
C MET A 312 22.91 -27.93 -9.60
N LEU A 313 23.25 -28.25 -10.85
CA LEU A 313 24.27 -29.24 -11.18
C LEU A 313 25.60 -28.91 -10.48
N VAL A 314 26.15 -27.73 -10.67
CA VAL A 314 27.45 -27.34 -10.07
C VAL A 314 27.39 -27.40 -8.56
N LYS A 315 26.35 -26.84 -7.95
CA LYS A 315 26.15 -26.89 -6.49
C LYS A 315 26.10 -28.32 -5.94
N GLU A 316 25.37 -29.19 -6.62
CA GLU A 316 25.24 -30.59 -6.18
C GLU A 316 26.53 -31.40 -6.42
N CYS A 317 27.23 -31.11 -7.52
CA CYS A 317 28.54 -31.71 -7.82
C CYS A 317 29.56 -31.35 -6.71
N GLU A 318 29.68 -30.07 -6.36
CA GLU A 318 30.55 -29.63 -5.26
C GLU A 318 30.19 -30.32 -3.94
N ARG A 319 28.90 -30.34 -3.58
CA ARG A 319 28.43 -31.00 -2.35
C ARG A 319 28.79 -32.52 -2.31
N ARG A 320 28.73 -33.20 -3.44
CA ARG A 320 29.07 -34.63 -3.52
C ARG A 320 30.58 -34.84 -3.47
N ILE A 321 31.34 -33.97 -4.14
CA ILE A 321 32.81 -34.03 -4.10
C ILE A 321 33.33 -33.79 -2.67
N ASP A 322 32.76 -32.84 -1.92
CA ASP A 322 33.15 -32.59 -0.54
C ASP A 322 32.97 -33.83 0.35
N LYS A 323 31.93 -34.61 0.10
CA LYS A 323 31.74 -35.90 0.79
C LYS A 323 32.80 -36.97 0.43
N THR A 324 33.55 -36.81 -0.67
CA THR A 324 34.61 -37.74 -1.03
C THR A 324 35.80 -37.68 -0.07
N GLN A 325 35.95 -36.60 0.71
CA GLN A 325 36.94 -36.53 1.80
C GLN A 325 36.68 -37.59 2.88
N GLU A 326 35.44 -38.11 2.95
CA GLU A 326 35.04 -39.23 3.81
C GLU A 326 35.10 -40.59 3.10
N GLY A 327 35.73 -40.70 1.89
CA GLY A 327 35.87 -41.90 1.11
C GLY A 327 34.76 -42.16 0.08
N GLY A 328 33.95 -41.12 -0.21
CA GLY A 328 32.92 -41.23 -1.26
C GLY A 328 33.51 -41.23 -2.66
N GLU A 329 32.89 -41.91 -3.59
CA GLU A 329 33.21 -41.93 -5.03
C GLU A 329 31.91 -41.84 -5.84
N GLY A 330 31.99 -41.58 -7.14
CA GLY A 330 30.82 -41.58 -8.01
C GLY A 330 31.15 -41.25 -9.46
N TYR A 331 30.09 -41.04 -10.23
CA TYR A 331 30.17 -40.82 -11.67
C TYR A 331 29.40 -39.60 -12.10
N LEU A 332 30.03 -38.81 -12.97
CA LEU A 332 29.37 -37.74 -13.72
C LEU A 332 29.23 -38.22 -15.18
N LEU A 333 28.02 -38.24 -15.68
CA LEU A 333 27.71 -38.64 -17.06
C LEU A 333 27.27 -37.39 -17.84
N PHE A 334 27.90 -37.15 -18.98
CA PHE A 334 27.54 -36.09 -19.91
C PHE A 334 26.84 -36.72 -21.13
N PHE A 335 25.64 -36.26 -21.44
CA PHE A 335 24.83 -36.70 -22.57
C PHE A 335 24.68 -35.58 -23.58
N ASP A 336 24.98 -35.82 -24.83
CA ASP A 336 24.75 -34.94 -25.96
C ASP A 336 23.93 -35.64 -27.03
N ILE A 337 22.91 -34.98 -27.54
CA ILE A 337 21.99 -35.57 -28.51
C ILE A 337 22.54 -35.37 -29.92
N ASP A 338 22.91 -36.47 -30.55
CA ASP A 338 23.51 -36.47 -31.88
C ASP A 338 22.51 -35.97 -32.93
N GLY A 339 22.85 -34.85 -33.59
CA GLY A 339 22.05 -34.33 -34.69
C GLY A 339 20.80 -33.54 -34.25
N PHE A 340 20.70 -33.08 -33.02
CA PHE A 340 19.57 -32.27 -32.53
C PHE A 340 19.28 -31.04 -33.40
N LYS A 341 20.32 -30.36 -33.91
CA LYS A 341 20.17 -29.26 -34.86
C LYS A 341 19.37 -29.65 -36.10
N LYS A 342 19.60 -30.85 -36.63
CA LYS A 342 18.86 -31.38 -37.78
C LYS A 342 17.37 -31.56 -37.48
N ILE A 343 17.04 -31.94 -36.24
CA ILE A 343 15.65 -32.05 -35.80
C ILE A 343 14.99 -30.68 -35.87
N ASN A 344 15.63 -29.63 -35.31
CA ASN A 344 15.15 -28.25 -35.39
C ASN A 344 15.02 -27.75 -36.83
N ASP A 345 16.01 -28.01 -37.67
CA ASP A 345 16.02 -27.55 -39.07
C ASP A 345 14.89 -28.27 -39.90
N THR A 346 14.54 -29.52 -39.54
CA THR A 346 13.56 -30.33 -40.30
C THR A 346 12.11 -30.11 -39.80
N PHE A 347 11.90 -30.05 -38.48
CA PHE A 347 10.56 -30.05 -37.88
C PHE A 347 10.22 -28.72 -37.16
N GLY A 348 11.19 -27.80 -37.08
CA GLY A 348 11.06 -26.52 -36.42
C GLY A 348 11.39 -26.62 -34.92
N HIS A 349 11.69 -25.44 -34.31
CA HIS A 349 12.10 -25.31 -32.90
C HIS A 349 11.06 -25.87 -31.92
N GLU A 350 9.76 -25.70 -32.21
CA GLU A 350 8.69 -26.25 -31.37
C GLU A 350 8.78 -27.80 -31.24
N ALA A 351 9.14 -28.50 -32.33
CA ALA A 351 9.33 -29.94 -32.30
C ALA A 351 10.60 -30.32 -31.54
N GLY A 352 11.67 -29.51 -31.67
CA GLY A 352 12.88 -29.68 -30.84
C GLY A 352 12.60 -29.50 -29.36
N ASP A 353 11.83 -28.49 -28.98
CA ASP A 353 11.43 -28.26 -27.59
C ASP A 353 10.57 -29.42 -27.06
N GLU A 354 9.57 -29.89 -27.84
CA GLU A 354 8.77 -31.07 -27.49
C GLU A 354 9.65 -32.29 -27.26
N PHE A 355 10.66 -32.47 -28.12
CA PHE A 355 11.61 -33.59 -27.99
C PHE A 355 12.45 -33.49 -26.71
N LEU A 356 12.99 -32.30 -26.39
CA LEU A 356 13.74 -32.08 -25.14
C LEU A 356 12.89 -32.32 -23.89
N VAL A 357 11.62 -31.97 -23.91
CA VAL A 357 10.68 -32.28 -22.82
C VAL A 357 10.50 -33.78 -22.66
N GLN A 358 10.29 -34.51 -23.77
CA GLN A 358 10.18 -35.96 -23.74
C GLN A 358 11.47 -36.62 -23.25
N LEU A 359 12.65 -36.08 -23.60
CA LEU A 359 13.94 -36.56 -23.08
C LEU A 359 14.06 -36.32 -21.58
N GLY A 360 13.71 -35.17 -21.09
CA GLY A 360 13.70 -34.85 -19.66
C GLY A 360 12.83 -35.85 -18.88
N GLN A 361 11.62 -36.10 -19.38
CA GLN A 361 10.70 -37.08 -18.79
C GLN A 361 11.27 -38.50 -18.84
N PHE A 362 11.87 -38.91 -19.96
CA PHE A 362 12.51 -40.23 -20.11
C PHE A 362 13.65 -40.41 -19.10
N PHE A 363 14.57 -39.46 -19.01
CA PHE A 363 15.70 -39.54 -18.09
C PHE A 363 15.23 -39.56 -16.63
N SER A 364 14.29 -38.69 -16.23
CA SER A 364 13.72 -38.69 -14.88
C SER A 364 12.94 -39.94 -14.55
N GLY A 365 12.42 -40.65 -15.54
CA GLY A 365 11.74 -41.93 -15.39
C GLY A 365 12.67 -43.12 -15.14
N ILE A 366 13.97 -42.93 -15.30
CA ILE A 366 14.96 -43.97 -15.00
C ILE A 366 15.30 -43.91 -13.50
N PRO A 367 15.07 -44.98 -12.71
CA PRO A 367 15.25 -44.95 -11.26
C PRO A 367 16.64 -44.46 -10.80
N LEU A 368 17.68 -44.77 -11.56
CA LEU A 368 19.05 -44.34 -11.24
C LEU A 368 19.30 -42.85 -11.52
N LEU A 369 18.46 -42.21 -12.34
CA LEU A 369 18.58 -40.81 -12.75
C LEU A 369 17.51 -39.90 -12.14
N HIS A 370 16.52 -40.44 -11.44
CA HIS A 370 15.33 -39.73 -11.00
C HIS A 370 15.65 -38.35 -10.33
N ASP A 371 16.55 -38.35 -9.33
CA ASP A 371 16.99 -37.17 -8.61
C ASP A 371 18.44 -36.77 -8.96
N ALA A 372 18.95 -37.27 -10.06
CA ALA A 372 20.37 -37.19 -10.43
C ALA A 372 20.61 -36.55 -11.80
N ILE A 373 19.56 -36.17 -12.52
CA ILE A 373 19.62 -35.64 -13.89
C ILE A 373 19.42 -34.13 -13.93
N TYR A 374 20.19 -33.47 -14.74
CA TYR A 374 20.24 -32.02 -14.91
C TYR A 374 20.26 -31.65 -16.40
N ARG A 375 19.71 -30.48 -16.77
CA ARG A 375 19.92 -29.95 -18.10
C ARG A 375 20.98 -28.84 -18.05
N ASN A 376 22.08 -29.02 -18.79
CA ASN A 376 23.19 -28.09 -18.83
C ASN A 376 22.91 -26.88 -19.78
N GLY A 377 22.10 -27.11 -20.81
CA GLY A 377 21.68 -26.15 -21.82
C GLY A 377 21.54 -26.80 -23.19
N GLY A 378 20.80 -26.19 -24.10
CA GLY A 378 20.60 -26.78 -25.43
C GLY A 378 20.10 -28.24 -25.39
N ASP A 379 20.87 -29.15 -25.99
CA ASP A 379 20.64 -30.57 -26.06
C ASP A 379 21.53 -31.39 -25.11
N GLU A 380 22.16 -30.73 -24.15
CA GLU A 380 23.07 -31.35 -23.18
C GLU A 380 22.36 -31.67 -21.87
N PHE A 381 22.46 -32.95 -21.45
CA PHE A 381 21.98 -33.41 -20.14
C PHE A 381 23.16 -34.00 -19.35
N ILE A 382 23.12 -33.87 -18.04
CA ILE A 382 24.19 -34.34 -17.16
C ILE A 382 23.57 -35.10 -15.99
N ALA A 383 24.17 -36.23 -15.63
CA ALA A 383 23.78 -36.95 -14.43
C ALA A 383 24.97 -37.07 -13.46
N ILE A 384 24.65 -37.01 -12.14
CA ILE A 384 25.61 -37.30 -11.06
C ILE A 384 25.11 -38.47 -10.27
N ILE A 385 25.88 -39.56 -10.24
CA ILE A 385 25.50 -40.81 -9.62
C ILE A 385 26.52 -41.16 -8.50
N ASP A 386 26.02 -41.51 -7.32
CA ASP A 386 26.89 -41.89 -6.20
C ASP A 386 27.56 -43.23 -6.41
N GLY A 387 28.72 -43.42 -5.79
CA GLY A 387 29.65 -44.49 -6.06
C GLY A 387 29.36 -45.84 -5.39
N ASP A 388 28.18 -46.01 -4.79
CA ASP A 388 27.68 -47.36 -4.45
C ASP A 388 27.34 -48.19 -5.71
N LYS A 389 27.42 -47.56 -6.89
CA LYS A 389 27.20 -48.17 -8.20
C LYS A 389 28.54 -48.53 -8.85
N THR A 390 28.59 -49.70 -9.44
CA THR A 390 29.79 -50.15 -10.14
C THR A 390 29.85 -49.60 -11.56
N GLU A 391 31.03 -49.60 -12.18
CA GLU A 391 31.19 -49.25 -13.59
C GLU A 391 30.24 -50.07 -14.49
N ALA A 392 30.06 -51.37 -14.17
CA ALA A 392 29.12 -52.22 -14.88
C ALA A 392 27.67 -51.68 -14.83
N ASN A 393 27.26 -51.10 -13.73
CA ASN A 393 25.94 -50.45 -13.63
C ASN A 393 25.83 -49.23 -14.56
N ILE A 394 26.90 -48.43 -14.68
CA ILE A 394 26.95 -47.28 -15.58
C ILE A 394 26.94 -47.72 -17.05
N ARG A 395 27.70 -48.76 -17.42
CA ARG A 395 27.67 -49.32 -18.78
C ARG A 395 26.30 -49.92 -19.11
N ASN A 396 25.63 -50.58 -18.15
CA ASN A 396 24.27 -51.10 -18.32
C ASN A 396 23.25 -49.95 -18.51
N LEU A 397 23.39 -48.88 -17.75
CA LEU A 397 22.57 -47.67 -17.90
C LEU A 397 22.75 -47.07 -19.31
N ALA A 398 23.99 -46.87 -19.76
CA ALA A 398 24.28 -46.38 -21.12
C ALA A 398 23.66 -47.30 -22.19
N SER A 399 23.78 -48.61 -22.03
CA SER A 399 23.18 -49.59 -22.95
C SER A 399 21.65 -49.51 -22.95
N PHE A 400 21.02 -49.27 -21.81
CA PHE A 400 19.58 -49.10 -21.69
C PHE A 400 19.13 -47.80 -22.41
N ILE A 401 19.85 -46.69 -22.22
CA ILE A 401 19.60 -45.41 -22.88
C ILE A 401 19.75 -45.59 -24.41
N HIS A 402 20.85 -46.19 -24.90
CA HIS A 402 21.06 -46.42 -26.33
C HIS A 402 19.95 -47.25 -26.98
N ARG A 403 19.42 -48.29 -26.27
CA ARG A 403 18.27 -49.08 -26.76
C ARG A 403 17.02 -48.22 -26.92
N ARG A 404 16.77 -47.29 -26.03
CA ARG A 404 15.64 -46.36 -26.17
C ARG A 404 15.83 -45.44 -27.36
N PHE A 405 17.05 -44.91 -27.57
CA PHE A 405 17.37 -44.03 -28.69
C PHE A 405 17.34 -44.72 -30.05
N ALA A 406 17.47 -46.04 -30.06
CA ALA A 406 17.28 -46.85 -31.29
C ALA A 406 15.80 -46.95 -31.71
N GLN A 407 14.87 -46.55 -30.86
CA GLN A 407 13.43 -46.46 -31.15
C GLN A 407 13.05 -45.04 -31.56
N PRO A 408 12.01 -44.87 -32.41
CA PRO A 408 11.55 -43.53 -32.79
C PRO A 408 10.99 -42.77 -31.58
N TRP A 409 11.20 -41.47 -31.59
CA TRP A 409 10.52 -40.50 -30.71
C TRP A 409 9.33 -39.91 -31.44
N ARG A 410 8.14 -40.05 -30.90
CA ARG A 410 6.90 -39.56 -31.51
C ARG A 410 6.61 -38.15 -31.07
N LEU A 411 6.73 -37.21 -32.02
CA LEU A 411 6.40 -35.83 -31.85
C LEU A 411 5.09 -35.53 -32.60
N LYS A 412 4.45 -34.43 -32.26
CA LYS A 412 3.22 -33.98 -32.96
C LYS A 412 3.41 -33.82 -34.48
N ARG A 413 4.62 -33.49 -34.92
CA ARG A 413 4.97 -33.25 -36.34
C ARG A 413 5.58 -34.45 -37.06
N GLY A 414 5.75 -35.58 -36.39
CA GLY A 414 6.31 -36.81 -36.99
C GLY A 414 7.20 -37.61 -36.05
N GLU A 415 7.82 -38.64 -36.57
CA GLU A 415 8.75 -39.48 -35.82
C GLU A 415 10.19 -39.02 -36.06
N VAL A 416 10.95 -38.97 -34.97
CA VAL A 416 12.38 -38.58 -34.98
C VAL A 416 13.24 -39.72 -34.53
N PHE A 417 14.31 -39.94 -35.28
CA PHE A 417 15.39 -40.90 -34.93
C PHE A 417 16.66 -40.08 -34.61
N CYS A 418 17.25 -40.35 -33.47
CA CYS A 418 18.52 -39.74 -33.07
C CYS A 418 19.34 -40.71 -32.22
N ASN A 419 20.58 -40.39 -32.02
CA ASN A 419 21.47 -41.10 -31.09
C ASN A 419 21.85 -40.22 -29.93
N VAL A 420 22.60 -40.76 -28.99
CA VAL A 420 23.16 -40.02 -27.86
C VAL A 420 24.60 -40.42 -27.67
N SER A 421 25.50 -39.46 -27.53
CA SER A 421 26.89 -39.63 -27.16
C SER A 421 27.05 -39.44 -25.66
N ILE A 422 27.71 -40.37 -24.95
CA ILE A 422 27.83 -40.39 -23.51
C ILE A 422 29.30 -40.35 -23.11
N GLY A 423 29.71 -39.35 -22.35
CA GLY A 423 31.00 -39.28 -21.68
C GLY A 423 30.84 -39.46 -20.18
N VAL A 424 31.75 -40.17 -19.56
CA VAL A 424 31.71 -40.50 -18.12
C VAL A 424 33.00 -40.05 -17.45
N ALA A 425 32.92 -39.27 -16.39
CA ALA A 425 34.03 -38.98 -15.48
C ALA A 425 33.74 -39.60 -14.11
N ARG A 426 34.78 -40.17 -13.49
CA ARG A 426 34.71 -40.73 -12.14
C ARG A 426 35.33 -39.76 -11.14
N TYR A 427 34.64 -39.50 -10.07
CA TYR A 427 35.20 -38.69 -8.99
C TYR A 427 35.57 -39.62 -7.80
N PRO A 428 36.72 -39.36 -7.10
CA PRO A 428 37.60 -38.21 -7.30
C PRO A 428 38.72 -38.41 -8.36
N GLU A 429 38.78 -39.54 -9.05
CA GLU A 429 39.94 -39.92 -9.91
C GLU A 429 40.09 -39.00 -11.13
N ASP A 430 39.02 -38.68 -11.86
CA ASP A 430 39.04 -37.85 -13.06
C ASP A 430 38.94 -36.36 -12.78
N GLY A 431 38.65 -35.96 -11.52
CA GLY A 431 38.55 -34.58 -11.08
C GLY A 431 38.06 -34.44 -9.64
N ARG A 432 38.45 -33.32 -9.02
CA ARG A 432 38.10 -32.95 -7.63
C ARG A 432 37.31 -31.66 -7.55
N THR A 433 36.96 -31.12 -8.69
CA THR A 433 36.06 -29.96 -8.80
C THR A 433 34.97 -30.26 -9.83
N ALA A 434 33.87 -29.58 -9.73
CA ALA A 434 32.78 -29.69 -10.71
C ALA A 434 33.27 -29.38 -12.13
N GLU A 435 34.14 -28.39 -12.28
CA GLU A 435 34.68 -27.95 -13.56
C GLU A 435 35.58 -29.00 -14.19
N GLU A 436 36.50 -29.62 -13.41
CA GLU A 436 37.37 -30.72 -13.89
C GLU A 436 36.57 -31.92 -14.37
N LEU A 437 35.53 -32.34 -13.59
CA LEU A 437 34.69 -33.49 -13.95
C LEU A 437 33.85 -33.21 -15.19
N LEU A 438 33.26 -32.02 -15.29
CA LEU A 438 32.52 -31.63 -16.49
C LEU A 438 33.39 -31.61 -17.73
N LEU A 439 34.59 -31.03 -17.63
CA LEU A 439 35.55 -31.00 -18.74
C LEU A 439 35.96 -32.40 -19.16
N LYS A 440 36.22 -33.29 -18.21
CA LYS A 440 36.66 -34.65 -18.47
C LYS A 440 35.57 -35.50 -19.16
N ALA A 441 34.33 -35.39 -18.65
CA ALA A 441 33.19 -36.07 -19.25
C ALA A 441 32.83 -35.53 -20.64
N ASP A 442 32.91 -34.20 -20.83
CA ASP A 442 32.72 -33.55 -22.15
C ASP A 442 33.77 -34.06 -23.17
N GLN A 443 35.05 -34.09 -22.80
CA GLN A 443 36.09 -34.63 -23.66
C GLN A 443 35.84 -36.09 -24.08
N ALA A 444 35.39 -36.92 -23.15
CA ALA A 444 35.02 -38.32 -23.43
C ALA A 444 33.81 -38.40 -24.38
N MET A 445 32.76 -37.64 -24.09
CA MET A 445 31.58 -37.52 -24.95
C MET A 445 31.92 -37.06 -26.36
N TYR A 446 32.78 -36.07 -26.48
CA TYR A 446 33.21 -35.49 -27.78
C TYR A 446 33.98 -36.51 -28.61
N LYS A 447 34.82 -37.39 -27.99
CA LYS A 447 35.47 -38.51 -28.71
C LYS A 447 34.45 -39.49 -29.26
N VAL A 448 33.42 -39.86 -28.46
CA VAL A 448 32.32 -40.70 -28.92
C VAL A 448 31.63 -40.07 -30.12
N LYS A 449 31.31 -38.76 -30.06
CA LYS A 449 30.66 -38.01 -31.13
C LYS A 449 31.47 -38.01 -32.41
N LYS A 450 32.81 -37.81 -32.31
CA LYS A 450 33.75 -37.88 -33.47
C LYS A 450 33.87 -39.29 -34.05
N ALA A 451 33.74 -40.32 -33.26
CA ALA A 451 33.79 -41.71 -33.73
C ALA A 451 32.50 -42.19 -34.41
N GLY A 452 31.53 -41.28 -34.62
CA GLY A 452 30.25 -41.57 -35.28
C GLY A 452 29.06 -41.53 -34.36
N GLY A 453 29.23 -41.09 -33.11
CA GLY A 453 28.20 -41.05 -32.10
C GLY A 453 27.80 -42.46 -31.59
N LYS A 454 26.75 -42.54 -30.77
CA LYS A 454 26.14 -43.79 -30.31
C LYS A 454 27.10 -44.67 -29.48
N GLY A 455 27.70 -44.10 -28.45
CA GLY A 455 28.61 -44.83 -27.57
C GLY A 455 28.73 -44.26 -26.18
N VAL A 456 29.49 -44.92 -25.35
CA VAL A 456 29.91 -44.45 -24.04
C VAL A 456 31.42 -44.58 -23.91
N LEU A 457 32.07 -43.52 -23.40
CA LEU A 457 33.51 -43.52 -23.14
C LEU A 457 33.77 -43.00 -21.73
N PHE A 458 34.66 -43.62 -21.00
CA PHE A 458 35.08 -43.16 -19.69
C PHE A 458 36.32 -42.26 -19.77
N GLY A 459 36.45 -41.33 -18.83
CA GLY A 459 37.54 -40.35 -18.78
C GLY A 459 38.92 -41.03 -18.79
N TYR A 460 39.08 -42.14 -18.10
CA TYR A 460 40.33 -42.88 -18.08
C TYR A 460 40.65 -43.59 -19.42
N GLU A 461 39.71 -43.74 -20.33
CA GLU A 461 39.90 -44.31 -21.69
C GLU A 461 40.33 -43.25 -22.72
N LEU A 462 40.48 -41.98 -22.29
CA LEU A 462 40.96 -40.87 -23.12
C LEU A 462 42.46 -41.00 -23.41
#